data_4db4c7a226824d18570c7b3c0c0e802d
#
_entry.id   4db4c7a226824d18570c7b3c0c0e802d
#
_cell.length_a   1.000
_cell.length_b   1.000
_cell.length_c   1.000
_cell.angle_alpha   90.00
_cell.angle_beta   90.00
_cell.angle_gamma   90.00
#
_symmetry.space_group_name_H-M   'P 1'
#
loop_
_entity.id
_entity.type
_entity.pdbx_description
1 polymer ?
#
loop_
_entity_poly.entity_id
_entity_poly.type
_entity_poly.pdbx_seq_one_letter_code
_entity_poly.pdbx_strand_id
1 'polypeptide(L)'
;MNSYNDFLESKRQKAISSGFEKQKSEMNKNLFEWQKDIDFWALKKGRAALFEDCGLGKTIQQLEWAQRVHEHCNKPVLIVSPLAVAEQTKREGLKFGYAVNVVREQSQVVNGINITNYEILDHFDASIFCGVVLDESSILKNFTSKTRTEIIELFAETPYKLSCTATPAPNDYMELGNQAEFCGVMSREEMLATFFVHDGGDTSKWRLKGHAQDAFWEWLATWAVVLTNPADLGYPGDGYNLPELETVEHVVKYDINICDDQFSFFAKEAQTLNERRNARRNSLSDRCKLAADIVAAQPDEQWLIWCDLNAESEELTRLIENSVEIRGSDNPSDKAERLNGFTVGNVRYLVTKPSIAGWGLNWQNCHNMIFVGLSDSYEMMYQAIRRCWRFGQKQKVTVHIVTSEAEGAVKQNIDRKEKQAAFMTAEMVKHTKDILERDIRGTVKITIPYNPQVEMTIPKWLRSEM
;
A
#
# COMPACT_ATOMS: atom_id res chain seq x y z
N MET A 1 -20.78 -23.73 -34.92
CA MET A 1 -19.59 -22.91 -35.13
C MET A 1 -19.49 -21.94 -33.95
N ASN A 2 -18.52 -22.14 -33.04
CA ASN A 2 -18.28 -21.16 -32.04
C ASN A 2 -17.84 -19.89 -32.74
N SER A 3 -18.44 -18.77 -32.41
CA SER A 3 -18.14 -17.52 -33.09
C SER A 3 -16.67 -17.13 -32.84
N TYR A 4 -16.08 -16.34 -33.71
CA TYR A 4 -14.74 -15.79 -33.52
C TYR A 4 -14.61 -15.07 -32.13
N ASN A 5 -15.70 -14.52 -31.64
CA ASN A 5 -15.80 -13.91 -30.31
C ASN A 5 -15.64 -14.95 -29.19
N ASP A 6 -16.22 -16.16 -29.32
CA ASP A 6 -16.06 -17.24 -28.34
C ASP A 6 -14.60 -17.71 -28.29
N PHE A 7 -13.90 -17.72 -29.43
CA PHE A 7 -12.48 -18.02 -29.52
C PHE A 7 -11.61 -16.93 -28.88
N LEU A 8 -11.92 -15.65 -29.07
CA LEU A 8 -11.23 -14.55 -28.40
C LEU A 8 -11.49 -14.56 -26.91
N GLU A 9 -12.72 -14.79 -26.47
CA GLU A 9 -13.07 -14.94 -25.04
C GLU A 9 -12.32 -16.11 -24.39
N SER A 10 -12.17 -17.25 -25.07
CA SER A 10 -11.41 -18.39 -24.56
C SER A 10 -9.92 -18.14 -24.37
N LYS A 11 -9.37 -17.15 -25.06
CA LYS A 11 -7.96 -16.73 -24.94
C LYS A 11 -7.72 -15.63 -23.91
N ARG A 12 -8.78 -15.02 -23.38
CA ARG A 12 -8.63 -14.03 -22.32
C ARG A 12 -8.17 -14.70 -21.05
N GLN A 13 -7.03 -14.25 -20.53
CA GLN A 13 -6.54 -14.68 -19.22
C GLN A 13 -7.48 -14.11 -18.16
N LYS A 14 -8.22 -14.98 -17.49
CA LYS A 14 -9.12 -14.59 -16.40
C LYS A 14 -8.82 -15.42 -15.16
N ALA A 15 -8.76 -14.77 -14.00
CA ALA A 15 -8.69 -15.50 -12.74
C ALA A 15 -9.95 -16.34 -12.54
N ILE A 16 -9.74 -17.59 -12.14
CA ILE A 16 -10.85 -18.51 -11.87
C ILE A 16 -11.46 -18.12 -10.53
N SER A 17 -12.77 -17.88 -10.52
CA SER A 17 -13.52 -17.65 -9.27
C SER A 17 -13.68 -19.00 -8.55
N SER A 18 -13.12 -19.12 -7.36
CA SER A 18 -13.15 -20.32 -6.52
C SER A 18 -13.84 -20.07 -5.18
N GLY A 19 -14.51 -18.93 -5.04
CA GLY A 19 -15.14 -18.49 -3.82
C GLY A 19 -16.62 -18.91 -3.69
N PHE A 20 -17.33 -18.18 -2.87
CA PHE A 20 -18.74 -18.42 -2.56
C PHE A 20 -19.53 -17.11 -2.53
N GLU A 21 -20.84 -17.20 -2.67
CA GLU A 21 -21.73 -16.05 -2.58
C GLU A 21 -22.39 -15.99 -1.19
N LYS A 22 -22.48 -14.79 -0.65
CA LYS A 22 -23.23 -14.45 0.56
C LYS A 22 -24.23 -13.34 0.23
N GLN A 23 -25.30 -13.21 1.04
CA GLN A 23 -26.20 -12.08 0.87
C GLN A 23 -25.57 -10.82 1.46
N LYS A 24 -25.64 -9.70 0.75
CA LYS A 24 -25.14 -8.40 1.25
C LYS A 24 -25.79 -7.96 2.55
N SER A 25 -27.04 -8.38 2.80
CA SER A 25 -27.77 -8.13 4.05
C SER A 25 -27.16 -8.82 5.28
N GLU A 26 -26.35 -9.86 5.08
CA GLU A 26 -25.64 -10.55 6.16
C GLU A 26 -24.31 -9.86 6.53
N MET A 27 -23.85 -8.91 5.72
CA MET A 27 -22.61 -8.18 5.97
C MET A 27 -22.77 -7.17 7.10
N ASN A 28 -21.65 -6.78 7.69
CA ASN A 28 -21.65 -5.84 8.81
C ASN A 28 -22.29 -4.51 8.41
N LYS A 29 -23.23 -4.05 9.21
CA LYS A 29 -23.96 -2.80 9.00
C LYS A 29 -23.09 -1.53 9.02
N ASN A 30 -21.89 -1.61 9.61
CA ASN A 30 -20.97 -0.50 9.70
C ASN A 30 -20.11 -0.33 8.42
N LEU A 31 -20.16 -1.29 7.50
CA LEU A 31 -19.54 -1.15 6.18
C LEU A 31 -20.35 -0.18 5.32
N PHE A 32 -19.65 0.69 4.60
CA PHE A 32 -20.27 1.46 3.53
C PHE A 32 -20.73 0.54 2.39
N GLU A 33 -21.73 0.95 1.61
CA GLU A 33 -22.26 0.11 0.53
C GLU A 33 -21.18 -0.31 -0.49
N TRP A 34 -20.27 0.61 -0.84
CA TRP A 34 -19.17 0.29 -1.73
C TRP A 34 -18.20 -0.75 -1.14
N GLN A 35 -17.97 -0.75 0.18
CA GLN A 35 -17.16 -1.77 0.86
C GLN A 35 -17.85 -3.13 0.86
N LYS A 36 -19.17 -3.17 1.10
CA LYS A 36 -19.95 -4.40 1.02
C LYS A 36 -19.88 -5.00 -0.39
N ASP A 37 -19.95 -4.16 -1.40
CA ASP A 37 -19.91 -4.60 -2.79
C ASP A 37 -18.53 -5.17 -3.17
N ILE A 38 -17.46 -4.56 -2.70
CA ILE A 38 -16.09 -5.07 -2.88
C ILE A 38 -15.90 -6.38 -2.11
N ASP A 39 -16.30 -6.46 -0.85
CA ASP A 39 -16.17 -7.68 -0.05
C ASP A 39 -17.01 -8.83 -0.64
N PHE A 40 -18.21 -8.55 -1.10
CA PHE A 40 -19.03 -9.53 -1.82
C PHE A 40 -18.31 -10.05 -3.08
N TRP A 41 -17.73 -9.15 -3.86
CA TRP A 41 -16.94 -9.51 -5.03
C TRP A 41 -15.71 -10.35 -4.64
N ALA A 42 -14.97 -9.94 -3.60
CA ALA A 42 -13.78 -10.66 -3.13
C ALA A 42 -14.11 -12.06 -2.60
N LEU A 43 -15.22 -12.22 -1.88
CA LEU A 43 -15.73 -13.52 -1.43
C LEU A 43 -16.10 -14.44 -2.60
N LYS A 44 -16.76 -13.88 -3.63
CA LYS A 44 -17.09 -14.62 -4.85
C LYS A 44 -15.85 -15.03 -5.64
N LYS A 45 -14.80 -14.19 -5.64
CA LYS A 45 -13.50 -14.56 -6.23
C LYS A 45 -12.80 -15.65 -5.43
N GLY A 46 -12.88 -15.62 -4.11
CA GLY A 46 -12.20 -16.52 -3.18
C GLY A 46 -10.72 -16.22 -3.00
N ARG A 47 -10.06 -15.77 -4.08
CA ARG A 47 -8.68 -15.32 -4.11
C ARG A 47 -8.63 -13.96 -4.81
N ALA A 48 -8.38 -12.91 -4.04
CA ALA A 48 -8.50 -11.54 -4.51
C ALA A 48 -7.45 -10.61 -3.91
N ALA A 49 -7.32 -9.42 -4.50
CA ALA A 49 -6.51 -8.33 -3.95
C ALA A 49 -7.33 -7.04 -3.83
N LEU A 50 -7.13 -6.31 -2.72
CA LEU A 50 -7.67 -4.99 -2.47
C LEU A 50 -6.52 -3.98 -2.48
N PHE A 51 -6.29 -3.36 -3.61
CA PHE A 51 -5.32 -2.29 -3.80
C PHE A 51 -6.00 -0.95 -3.59
N GLU A 52 -6.36 -0.70 -2.36
CA GLU A 52 -7.09 0.49 -1.94
C GLU A 52 -6.16 1.48 -1.25
N ASP A 53 -6.34 2.76 -1.52
CA ASP A 53 -5.55 3.80 -0.89
C ASP A 53 -5.73 3.82 0.64
N CYS A 54 -4.82 4.48 1.33
CA CYS A 54 -4.88 4.65 2.78
C CYS A 54 -6.14 5.43 3.19
N GLY A 55 -6.81 4.96 4.26
CA GLY A 55 -8.01 5.62 4.79
C GLY A 55 -9.33 5.13 4.18
N LEU A 56 -9.32 4.19 3.22
CA LEU A 56 -10.53 3.59 2.65
C LEU A 56 -11.14 2.48 3.52
N GLY A 57 -10.55 2.19 4.68
CA GLY A 57 -11.12 1.24 5.64
C GLY A 57 -10.83 -0.22 5.31
N LYS A 58 -9.68 -0.53 4.74
CA LYS A 58 -9.25 -1.92 4.48
C LYS A 58 -9.40 -2.84 5.70
N THR A 59 -9.12 -2.34 6.91
CA THR A 59 -9.18 -3.15 8.13
C THR A 59 -10.55 -3.76 8.37
N ILE A 60 -11.64 -2.99 8.24
CA ILE A 60 -12.99 -3.52 8.44
C ILE A 60 -13.38 -4.48 7.31
N GLN A 61 -12.94 -4.25 6.08
CA GLN A 61 -13.15 -5.16 4.95
C GLN A 61 -12.40 -6.48 5.14
N GLN A 62 -11.14 -6.44 5.57
CA GLN A 62 -10.35 -7.63 5.90
C GLN A 62 -11.03 -8.48 6.98
N LEU A 63 -11.58 -7.82 8.02
CA LEU A 63 -12.29 -8.49 9.12
C LEU A 63 -13.61 -9.08 8.66
N GLU A 64 -14.38 -8.38 7.84
CA GLU A 64 -15.62 -8.90 7.25
C GLU A 64 -15.32 -10.11 6.37
N TRP A 65 -14.38 -9.99 5.44
CA TRP A 65 -13.99 -11.09 4.58
C TRP A 65 -13.53 -12.31 5.39
N ALA A 66 -12.66 -12.10 6.38
CA ALA A 66 -12.17 -13.19 7.25
C ALA A 66 -13.30 -13.86 8.03
N GLN A 67 -14.25 -13.08 8.56
CA GLN A 67 -15.43 -13.60 9.26
C GLN A 67 -16.30 -14.46 8.34
N ARG A 68 -16.57 -13.98 7.11
CA ARG A 68 -17.41 -14.74 6.15
C ARG A 68 -16.73 -16.03 5.69
N VAL A 69 -15.41 -16.01 5.47
CA VAL A 69 -14.63 -17.20 5.14
C VAL A 69 -14.63 -18.19 6.28
N HIS A 70 -14.41 -17.71 7.53
CA HIS A 70 -14.52 -18.57 8.72
C HIS A 70 -15.89 -19.24 8.83
N GLU A 71 -16.97 -18.48 8.71
CA GLU A 71 -18.34 -19.01 8.78
C GLU A 71 -18.65 -20.02 7.67
N HIS A 72 -18.14 -19.78 6.45
CA HIS A 72 -18.33 -20.70 5.35
C HIS A 72 -17.61 -22.03 5.53
N CYS A 73 -16.38 -22.01 6.01
CA CYS A 73 -15.53 -23.19 6.15
C CYS A 73 -15.62 -23.86 7.51
N ASN A 74 -16.09 -23.14 8.53
CA ASN A 74 -16.00 -23.54 9.94
C ASN A 74 -14.57 -23.91 10.37
N LYS A 75 -13.57 -23.16 9.88
CA LYS A 75 -12.13 -23.31 10.17
C LYS A 75 -11.49 -21.96 10.48
N PRO A 76 -10.32 -21.94 11.15
CA PRO A 76 -9.60 -20.71 11.42
C PRO A 76 -9.23 -19.95 10.15
N VAL A 77 -9.21 -18.62 10.26
CA VAL A 77 -8.64 -17.69 9.27
C VAL A 77 -7.49 -16.93 9.92
N LEU A 78 -6.40 -16.72 9.19
CA LEU A 78 -5.23 -15.98 9.64
C LEU A 78 -5.11 -14.64 8.91
N ILE A 79 -5.00 -13.56 9.68
CA ILE A 79 -4.57 -12.26 9.18
C ILE A 79 -3.09 -12.12 9.51
N VAL A 80 -2.26 -11.79 8.52
CA VAL A 80 -0.84 -11.52 8.70
C VAL A 80 -0.61 -10.03 8.48
N SER A 81 -0.05 -9.36 9.46
CA SER A 81 0.11 -7.90 9.47
C SER A 81 1.51 -7.49 9.94
N PRO A 82 1.93 -6.23 9.71
CA PRO A 82 3.09 -5.68 10.38
C PRO A 82 2.94 -5.72 11.91
N LEU A 83 4.03 -5.94 12.63
CA LEU A 83 4.05 -6.17 14.09
C LEU A 83 3.23 -5.14 14.90
N ALA A 84 3.31 -3.86 14.52
CA ALA A 84 2.64 -2.78 15.25
C ALA A 84 1.10 -2.74 15.05
N VAL A 85 0.55 -3.49 14.10
CA VAL A 85 -0.84 -3.37 13.65
C VAL A 85 -1.78 -4.34 14.35
N ALA A 86 -1.30 -5.50 14.79
CA ALA A 86 -2.14 -6.59 15.29
C ALA A 86 -3.08 -6.17 16.45
N GLU A 87 -2.55 -5.47 17.45
CA GLU A 87 -3.35 -5.01 18.60
C GLU A 87 -4.35 -3.90 18.21
N GLN A 88 -4.02 -3.08 17.23
CA GLN A 88 -4.94 -2.08 16.69
C GLN A 88 -6.07 -2.76 15.94
N THR A 89 -5.78 -3.72 15.05
CA THR A 89 -6.79 -4.49 14.32
C THR A 89 -7.73 -5.22 15.26
N LYS A 90 -7.22 -5.78 16.37
CA LYS A 90 -8.04 -6.37 17.43
C LYS A 90 -9.00 -5.34 18.06
N ARG A 91 -8.48 -4.14 18.41
CA ARG A 91 -9.31 -3.07 19.00
C ARG A 91 -10.36 -2.55 18.01
N GLU A 92 -10.01 -2.37 16.76
CA GLU A 92 -10.94 -2.00 15.70
C GLU A 92 -11.99 -3.09 15.47
N GLY A 93 -11.56 -4.35 15.47
CA GLY A 93 -12.47 -5.50 15.37
C GLY A 93 -13.56 -5.45 16.45
N LEU A 94 -13.18 -5.22 17.69
CA LEU A 94 -14.16 -5.10 18.80
C LEU A 94 -15.20 -3.99 18.57
N LYS A 95 -14.80 -2.84 17.99
CA LYS A 95 -15.74 -1.73 17.68
C LYS A 95 -16.79 -2.15 16.65
N PHE A 96 -16.42 -3.03 15.72
CA PHE A 96 -17.29 -3.50 14.65
C PHE A 96 -17.94 -4.85 14.95
N GLY A 97 -17.71 -5.42 16.14
CA GLY A 97 -18.31 -6.67 16.58
C GLY A 97 -17.58 -7.94 16.12
N TYR A 98 -16.32 -7.83 15.70
CA TYR A 98 -15.49 -9.00 15.36
C TYR A 98 -14.58 -9.40 16.53
N ALA A 99 -14.57 -10.69 16.84
CA ALA A 99 -13.62 -11.26 17.79
C ALA A 99 -12.31 -11.61 17.07
N VAL A 100 -11.26 -10.88 17.36
CA VAL A 100 -9.92 -11.09 16.77
C VAL A 100 -8.96 -11.58 17.85
N ASN A 101 -8.32 -12.72 17.61
CA ASN A 101 -7.36 -13.32 18.53
C ASN A 101 -5.93 -13.05 18.05
N VAL A 102 -5.12 -12.36 18.86
CA VAL A 102 -3.70 -12.14 18.54
C VAL A 102 -2.92 -13.37 18.97
N VAL A 103 -2.22 -14.01 18.01
CA VAL A 103 -1.51 -15.27 18.20
C VAL A 103 -0.03 -15.12 17.87
N ARG A 104 0.83 -15.81 18.62
CA ARG A 104 2.28 -15.84 18.43
C ARG A 104 2.82 -17.25 18.19
N GLU A 105 2.00 -18.26 18.44
CA GLU A 105 2.32 -19.66 18.26
C GLU A 105 1.07 -20.48 17.95
N GLN A 106 1.28 -21.65 17.37
CA GLN A 106 0.21 -22.56 16.94
C GLN A 106 -0.82 -22.88 18.02
N SER A 107 -0.37 -23.08 19.27
CA SER A 107 -1.21 -23.47 20.42
C SER A 107 -2.26 -22.42 20.79
N GLN A 108 -2.07 -21.17 20.37
CA GLN A 108 -2.95 -20.04 20.66
C GLN A 108 -4.04 -19.85 19.60
N VAL A 109 -3.97 -20.58 18.47
CA VAL A 109 -4.94 -20.45 17.39
C VAL A 109 -6.31 -20.91 17.83
N VAL A 110 -7.33 -20.06 17.61
CA VAL A 110 -8.74 -20.38 17.87
C VAL A 110 -9.49 -20.62 16.57
N ASN A 111 -10.60 -21.34 16.63
CA ASN A 111 -11.51 -21.47 15.49
C ASN A 111 -12.29 -20.16 15.30
N GLY A 112 -11.74 -19.24 14.51
CA GLY A 112 -12.21 -17.87 14.30
C GLY A 112 -11.16 -17.05 13.57
N ILE A 113 -11.20 -15.72 13.76
CA ILE A 113 -10.23 -14.80 13.18
C ILE A 113 -9.00 -14.74 14.09
N ASN A 114 -7.84 -15.10 13.56
CA ASN A 114 -6.55 -14.98 14.23
C ASN A 114 -5.70 -13.95 13.49
N ILE A 115 -4.86 -13.21 14.23
CA ILE A 115 -3.91 -12.27 13.65
C ILE A 115 -2.52 -12.48 14.23
N THR A 116 -1.53 -12.47 13.35
CA THR A 116 -0.11 -12.58 13.68
C THR A 116 0.71 -11.58 12.87
N ASN A 117 2.03 -11.58 13.05
CA ASN A 117 2.93 -10.75 12.25
C ASN A 117 3.82 -11.59 11.32
N TYR A 118 4.40 -10.91 10.33
CA TYR A 118 5.21 -11.55 9.28
C TYR A 118 6.47 -12.25 9.81
N GLU A 119 7.03 -11.77 10.92
CA GLU A 119 8.32 -12.20 11.45
C GLU A 119 8.28 -13.57 12.12
N ILE A 120 7.09 -14.08 12.47
CA ILE A 120 6.90 -15.34 13.18
C ILE A 120 5.98 -16.33 12.45
N LEU A 121 5.88 -16.20 11.13
CA LEU A 121 5.03 -17.10 10.32
C LEU A 121 5.48 -18.56 10.37
N ASP A 122 6.74 -18.82 10.57
CA ASP A 122 7.32 -20.15 10.74
C ASP A 122 6.85 -20.90 12.01
N HIS A 123 6.18 -20.19 12.94
CA HIS A 123 5.55 -20.80 14.12
C HIS A 123 4.20 -21.48 13.81
N PHE A 124 3.69 -21.38 12.57
CA PHE A 124 2.34 -21.82 12.22
C PHE A 124 2.33 -22.88 11.12
N ASP A 125 1.51 -23.90 11.33
CA ASP A 125 1.09 -24.84 10.29
C ASP A 125 -0.06 -24.22 9.50
N ALA A 126 0.21 -23.80 8.25
CA ALA A 126 -0.78 -23.18 7.40
C ALA A 126 -1.93 -24.11 6.98
N SER A 127 -1.78 -25.42 7.08
CA SER A 127 -2.78 -26.42 6.65
C SER A 127 -4.09 -26.35 7.44
N ILE A 128 -4.05 -25.79 8.64
CA ILE A 128 -5.25 -25.64 9.48
C ILE A 128 -6.13 -24.44 9.04
N PHE A 129 -5.54 -23.46 8.37
CA PHE A 129 -6.26 -22.25 7.98
C PHE A 129 -6.99 -22.42 6.65
N CYS A 130 -8.28 -22.11 6.62
CA CYS A 130 -9.04 -22.09 5.37
C CYS A 130 -8.85 -20.79 4.59
N GLY A 131 -8.45 -19.71 5.25
CA GLY A 131 -8.22 -18.41 4.64
C GLY A 131 -7.03 -17.68 5.23
N VAL A 132 -6.37 -16.88 4.38
CA VAL A 132 -5.29 -15.98 4.79
C VAL A 132 -5.50 -14.59 4.20
N VAL A 133 -5.28 -13.58 5.03
CA VAL A 133 -5.27 -12.16 4.63
C VAL A 133 -3.86 -11.62 4.85
N LEU A 134 -3.28 -10.98 3.84
CA LEU A 134 -2.06 -10.19 4.01
C LEU A 134 -2.42 -8.71 4.13
N ASP A 135 -2.24 -8.15 5.31
CA ASP A 135 -2.33 -6.71 5.52
C ASP A 135 -0.96 -6.07 5.24
N GLU A 136 -0.95 -5.02 4.44
CA GLU A 136 0.26 -4.42 3.84
C GLU A 136 1.08 -5.41 3.02
N SER A 137 0.42 -6.09 2.08
CA SER A 137 1.02 -7.10 1.19
C SER A 137 2.13 -6.56 0.26
N SER A 138 2.44 -5.27 0.31
CA SER A 138 3.63 -4.68 -0.31
C SER A 138 4.95 -5.32 0.14
N ILE A 139 4.94 -6.10 1.23
CA ILE A 139 6.06 -6.95 1.65
C ILE A 139 6.49 -7.94 0.54
N LEU A 140 5.58 -8.32 -0.34
CA LEU A 140 5.83 -9.21 -1.46
C LEU A 140 6.59 -8.54 -2.64
N LYS A 141 6.77 -7.23 -2.66
CA LYS A 141 7.31 -6.46 -3.79
C LYS A 141 8.67 -6.96 -4.29
N ASN A 142 9.54 -7.39 -3.40
CA ASN A 142 10.87 -7.88 -3.77
C ASN A 142 10.84 -9.38 -4.07
N PHE A 143 10.93 -9.75 -5.34
CA PHE A 143 10.87 -11.15 -5.79
C PHE A 143 12.05 -12.02 -5.34
N THR A 144 13.19 -11.43 -4.98
CA THR A 144 14.36 -12.15 -4.43
C THR A 144 14.31 -12.26 -2.91
N SER A 145 13.29 -11.69 -2.26
CA SER A 145 13.15 -11.73 -0.81
C SER A 145 12.80 -13.14 -0.33
N LYS A 146 13.54 -13.62 0.66
CA LYS A 146 13.23 -14.86 1.37
C LYS A 146 11.81 -14.85 1.95
N THR A 147 11.41 -13.74 2.58
CA THR A 147 10.07 -13.56 3.14
C THR A 147 8.96 -13.73 2.11
N ARG A 148 9.14 -13.18 0.90
CA ARG A 148 8.16 -13.37 -0.20
C ARG A 148 8.00 -14.84 -0.56
N THR A 149 9.11 -15.56 -0.74
CA THR A 149 9.09 -16.97 -1.11
C THR A 149 8.44 -17.81 -0.01
N GLU A 150 8.84 -17.59 1.25
CA GLU A 150 8.26 -18.28 2.41
C GLU A 150 6.74 -18.06 2.53
N ILE A 151 6.24 -16.84 2.34
CA ILE A 151 4.80 -16.55 2.40
C ILE A 151 4.05 -17.29 1.28
N ILE A 152 4.54 -17.24 0.05
CA ILE A 152 3.88 -17.88 -1.09
C ILE A 152 3.84 -19.40 -0.93
N GLU A 153 4.95 -20.01 -0.53
CA GLU A 153 5.05 -21.45 -0.30
C GLU A 153 4.19 -21.91 0.89
N LEU A 154 4.25 -21.20 2.02
CA LEU A 154 3.50 -21.51 3.22
C LEU A 154 1.99 -21.57 2.96
N PHE A 155 1.47 -20.62 2.20
CA PHE A 155 0.04 -20.51 1.91
C PHE A 155 -0.36 -21.03 0.51
N ALA A 156 0.52 -21.82 -0.16
CA ALA A 156 0.23 -22.32 -1.51
C ALA A 156 -1.13 -23.03 -1.58
N GLU A 157 -1.40 -23.92 -0.64
CA GLU A 157 -2.62 -24.75 -0.57
C GLU A 157 -3.81 -24.09 0.13
N THR A 158 -3.64 -22.90 0.73
CA THR A 158 -4.74 -22.20 1.41
C THR A 158 -5.82 -21.82 0.40
N PRO A 159 -7.09 -22.26 0.62
CA PRO A 159 -8.16 -22.08 -0.37
C PRO A 159 -8.52 -20.62 -0.63
N TYR A 160 -8.68 -19.83 0.43
CA TYR A 160 -9.12 -18.45 0.35
C TYR A 160 -7.98 -17.51 0.69
N LYS A 161 -7.74 -16.52 -0.18
CA LYS A 161 -6.61 -15.58 -0.05
C LYS A 161 -7.06 -14.16 -0.33
N LEU A 162 -6.68 -13.24 0.56
CA LEU A 162 -6.91 -11.82 0.35
C LEU A 162 -5.60 -11.06 0.53
N SER A 163 -5.20 -10.30 -0.50
CA SER A 163 -4.01 -9.46 -0.50
C SER A 163 -4.42 -8.00 -0.39
N CYS A 164 -3.95 -7.26 0.63
CA CYS A 164 -4.37 -5.88 0.88
C CYS A 164 -3.17 -4.94 1.00
N THR A 165 -3.15 -3.87 0.20
CA THR A 165 -2.14 -2.81 0.30
C THR A 165 -2.59 -1.54 -0.42
N ALA A 166 -2.06 -0.40 0.00
CA ALA A 166 -2.21 0.86 -0.73
C ALA A 166 -1.15 1.03 -1.84
N THR A 167 -0.06 0.26 -1.80
CA THR A 167 1.08 0.38 -2.70
C THR A 167 1.43 -0.98 -3.32
N PRO A 168 0.58 -1.50 -4.24
CA PRO A 168 0.75 -2.85 -4.77
C PRO A 168 2.00 -3.02 -5.64
N ALA A 169 2.44 -1.95 -6.29
CA ALA A 169 3.57 -1.91 -7.19
C ALA A 169 4.33 -0.58 -7.06
N PRO A 170 5.02 -0.33 -5.92
CA PRO A 170 5.61 0.98 -5.63
C PRO A 170 6.78 1.35 -6.55
N ASN A 171 7.38 0.41 -7.26
CA ASN A 171 8.52 0.66 -8.14
C ASN A 171 8.23 0.30 -9.60
N ASP A 172 7.53 -0.80 -9.86
CA ASP A 172 7.27 -1.30 -11.21
C ASP A 172 6.05 -2.24 -11.25
N TYR A 173 5.30 -2.25 -12.36
CA TYR A 173 4.16 -3.16 -12.58
C TYR A 173 4.53 -4.66 -12.48
N MET A 174 5.80 -5.03 -12.65
CA MET A 174 6.26 -6.41 -12.45
C MET A 174 6.03 -6.92 -11.03
N GLU A 175 5.94 -6.02 -10.05
CA GLU A 175 5.69 -6.37 -8.65
C GLU A 175 4.27 -6.96 -8.45
N LEU A 176 3.32 -6.62 -9.35
CA LEU A 176 1.98 -7.21 -9.37
C LEU A 176 2.02 -8.73 -9.59
N GLY A 177 3.06 -9.25 -10.27
CA GLY A 177 3.25 -10.68 -10.45
C GLY A 177 3.42 -11.43 -9.13
N ASN A 178 4.07 -10.84 -8.14
CA ASN A 178 4.22 -11.43 -6.81
C ASN A 178 2.87 -11.50 -6.07
N GLN A 179 2.03 -10.48 -6.25
CA GLN A 179 0.68 -10.45 -5.68
C GLN A 179 -0.22 -11.49 -6.34
N ALA A 180 -0.14 -11.61 -7.68
CA ALA A 180 -0.89 -12.60 -8.46
C ALA A 180 -0.48 -14.04 -8.08
N GLU A 181 0.81 -14.27 -7.88
CA GLU A 181 1.35 -15.58 -7.50
C GLU A 181 0.90 -15.97 -6.08
N PHE A 182 0.94 -15.05 -5.12
CA PHE A 182 0.37 -15.28 -3.79
C PHE A 182 -1.12 -15.64 -3.88
N CYS A 183 -1.90 -14.91 -4.67
CA CYS A 183 -3.32 -15.20 -4.88
C CYS A 183 -3.54 -16.48 -5.70
N GLY A 184 -2.48 -17.09 -6.27
CA GLY A 184 -2.59 -18.29 -7.10
C GLY A 184 -3.35 -18.04 -8.40
N VAL A 185 -3.29 -16.83 -8.92
CA VAL A 185 -3.91 -16.43 -10.19
C VAL A 185 -3.02 -16.79 -11.37
N MET A 186 -1.74 -16.46 -11.27
CA MET A 186 -0.74 -16.68 -12.30
C MET A 186 0.65 -16.56 -11.66
N SER A 187 1.61 -17.39 -12.07
CA SER A 187 2.99 -17.20 -11.62
C SER A 187 3.59 -15.91 -12.16
N ARG A 188 4.57 -15.36 -11.45
CA ARG A 188 5.25 -14.15 -11.91
C ARG A 188 5.92 -14.35 -13.28
N GLU A 189 6.51 -15.50 -13.51
CA GLU A 189 7.16 -15.87 -14.77
C GLU A 189 6.15 -15.91 -15.94
N GLU A 190 4.98 -16.50 -15.72
CA GLU A 190 3.90 -16.53 -16.73
C GLU A 190 3.38 -15.13 -17.03
N MET A 191 3.20 -14.29 -16.02
CA MET A 191 2.79 -12.88 -16.19
C MET A 191 3.81 -12.13 -17.05
N LEU A 192 5.11 -12.26 -16.73
CA LEU A 192 6.18 -11.60 -17.50
C LEU A 192 6.22 -12.11 -18.93
N ALA A 193 6.16 -13.41 -19.15
CA ALA A 193 6.15 -14.00 -20.50
C ALA A 193 4.95 -13.55 -21.33
N THR A 194 3.79 -13.42 -20.69
CA THR A 194 2.53 -13.07 -21.36
C THR A 194 2.50 -11.59 -21.71
N PHE A 195 2.73 -10.71 -20.75
CA PHE A 195 2.44 -9.28 -20.89
C PHE A 195 3.67 -8.39 -21.08
N PHE A 196 4.87 -8.86 -20.73
CA PHE A 196 6.08 -8.03 -20.73
C PHE A 196 7.09 -8.48 -21.77
N VAL A 197 8.01 -7.59 -22.10
CA VAL A 197 9.17 -7.83 -22.97
C VAL A 197 10.40 -7.17 -22.36
N HIS A 198 11.58 -7.77 -22.57
CA HIS A 198 12.83 -7.13 -22.17
C HIS A 198 13.03 -5.81 -22.90
N ASP A 199 13.53 -4.81 -22.22
CA ASP A 199 13.92 -3.56 -22.86
C ASP A 199 15.16 -3.79 -23.71
N GLY A 200 15.11 -3.35 -24.99
CA GLY A 200 16.03 -3.79 -26.05
C GLY A 200 17.53 -3.52 -25.88
N GLY A 201 17.94 -2.97 -24.72
CA GLY A 201 19.35 -2.75 -24.37
C GLY A 201 19.76 -3.33 -23.02
N ASP A 202 18.80 -3.78 -22.21
CA ASP A 202 19.06 -4.27 -20.85
C ASP A 202 18.10 -5.41 -20.50
N THR A 203 18.61 -6.64 -20.47
CA THR A 203 17.83 -7.84 -20.18
C THR A 203 17.32 -7.89 -18.73
N SER A 204 17.80 -7.01 -17.86
CA SER A 204 17.29 -6.88 -16.49
C SER A 204 16.03 -6.02 -16.38
N LYS A 205 15.76 -5.21 -17.41
CA LYS A 205 14.60 -4.31 -17.46
C LYS A 205 13.50 -4.88 -18.32
N TRP A 206 12.30 -4.85 -17.77
CA TRP A 206 11.08 -5.28 -18.43
C TRP A 206 10.16 -4.09 -18.68
N ARG A 207 9.46 -4.12 -19.79
CA ARG A 207 8.40 -3.16 -20.08
C ARG A 207 7.15 -3.88 -20.56
N LEU A 208 6.00 -3.33 -20.27
CA LEU A 208 4.70 -3.84 -20.74
C LEU A 208 4.66 -3.74 -22.28
N LYS A 209 4.28 -4.84 -22.95
CA LYS A 209 4.08 -4.87 -24.41
C LYS A 209 2.94 -3.93 -24.78
N GLY A 210 3.13 -3.04 -25.76
CA GLY A 210 2.08 -2.08 -26.14
C GLY A 210 0.78 -2.74 -26.55
N HIS A 211 0.86 -3.85 -27.32
CA HIS A 211 -0.33 -4.61 -27.76
C HIS A 211 -0.97 -5.48 -26.67
N ALA A 212 -0.30 -5.69 -25.53
CA ALA A 212 -0.81 -6.46 -24.42
C ALA A 212 -1.36 -5.59 -23.27
N GLN A 213 -1.32 -4.27 -23.42
CA GLN A 213 -1.67 -3.33 -22.34
C GLN A 213 -3.13 -3.51 -21.90
N ASP A 214 -4.07 -3.51 -22.83
CA ASP A 214 -5.49 -3.68 -22.49
C ASP A 214 -5.76 -5.05 -21.86
N ALA A 215 -5.16 -6.12 -22.42
CA ALA A 215 -5.29 -7.46 -21.87
C ALA A 215 -4.70 -7.59 -20.45
N PHE A 216 -3.61 -6.88 -20.16
CA PHE A 216 -3.01 -6.81 -18.82
C PHE A 216 -3.95 -6.16 -17.81
N TRP A 217 -4.58 -5.03 -18.17
CA TRP A 217 -5.52 -4.35 -17.30
C TRP A 217 -6.84 -5.14 -17.12
N GLU A 218 -7.32 -5.76 -18.18
CA GLU A 218 -8.46 -6.68 -18.10
C GLU A 218 -8.14 -7.85 -17.14
N TRP A 219 -6.96 -8.46 -17.29
CA TRP A 219 -6.49 -9.52 -16.39
C TRP A 219 -6.40 -9.04 -14.95
N LEU A 220 -5.78 -7.89 -14.68
CA LEU A 220 -5.69 -7.31 -13.33
C LEU A 220 -7.07 -7.16 -12.69
N ALA A 221 -8.03 -6.59 -13.39
CA ALA A 221 -9.41 -6.38 -12.91
C ALA A 221 -10.17 -7.68 -12.63
N THR A 222 -9.69 -8.84 -13.08
CA THR A 222 -10.37 -10.12 -12.78
C THR A 222 -10.10 -10.63 -11.37
N TRP A 223 -9.05 -10.14 -10.69
CA TRP A 223 -8.65 -10.61 -9.36
C TRP A 223 -8.27 -9.49 -8.38
N ALA A 224 -8.09 -8.25 -8.84
CA ALA A 224 -7.71 -7.12 -8.02
C ALA A 224 -8.67 -5.94 -8.20
N VAL A 225 -9.04 -5.30 -7.09
CA VAL A 225 -9.69 -3.99 -7.07
C VAL A 225 -8.63 -2.92 -6.85
N VAL A 226 -8.61 -1.90 -7.69
CA VAL A 226 -7.73 -0.74 -7.54
C VAL A 226 -8.59 0.49 -7.28
N LEU A 227 -8.42 1.12 -6.13
CA LEU A 227 -9.31 2.18 -5.67
C LEU A 227 -8.55 3.28 -4.92
N THR A 228 -8.69 4.52 -5.36
CA THR A 228 -8.17 5.70 -4.65
C THR A 228 -9.28 6.50 -3.98
N ASN A 229 -10.49 6.44 -4.55
CA ASN A 229 -11.69 7.08 -4.04
C ASN A 229 -12.90 6.22 -4.42
N PRO A 230 -13.95 6.09 -3.59
CA PRO A 230 -15.16 5.38 -3.95
C PRO A 230 -15.79 5.82 -5.28
N ALA A 231 -15.55 7.08 -5.69
CA ALA A 231 -15.98 7.61 -6.99
C ALA A 231 -15.33 6.89 -8.20
N ASP A 232 -14.21 6.20 -7.98
CA ASP A 232 -13.60 5.38 -9.04
C ASP A 232 -14.49 4.19 -9.44
N LEU A 233 -15.38 3.76 -8.54
CA LEU A 233 -16.39 2.73 -8.79
C LEU A 233 -17.82 3.30 -8.91
N GLY A 234 -17.96 4.62 -9.14
CA GLY A 234 -19.24 5.29 -9.33
C GLY A 234 -20.08 5.45 -8.05
N TYR A 235 -19.49 5.34 -6.86
CA TYR A 235 -20.14 5.67 -5.59
C TYR A 235 -19.91 7.14 -5.20
N PRO A 236 -20.70 7.71 -4.28
CA PRO A 236 -20.43 9.04 -3.76
C PRO A 236 -19.02 9.11 -3.16
N GLY A 237 -18.21 10.04 -3.62
CA GLY A 237 -16.83 10.28 -3.14
C GLY A 237 -16.73 11.36 -2.07
N ASP A 238 -17.86 11.95 -1.67
CA ASP A 238 -17.91 13.02 -0.68
C ASP A 238 -17.37 12.53 0.68
N GLY A 239 -16.48 13.31 1.27
CA GLY A 239 -15.79 12.93 2.51
C GLY A 239 -14.46 12.18 2.33
N TYR A 240 -14.18 11.69 1.11
CA TYR A 240 -12.88 11.07 0.78
C TYR A 240 -11.92 12.06 0.10
N ASN A 241 -12.38 13.27 -0.21
CA ASN A 241 -11.52 14.35 -0.66
C ASN A 241 -10.70 14.86 0.52
N LEU A 242 -9.41 14.55 0.49
CA LEU A 242 -8.50 14.98 1.55
C LEU A 242 -8.21 16.48 1.44
N PRO A 243 -7.92 17.16 2.57
CA PRO A 243 -7.47 18.55 2.54
C PRO A 243 -6.14 18.67 1.80
N GLU A 244 -5.75 19.92 1.51
CA GLU A 244 -4.48 20.22 0.87
C GLU A 244 -3.30 19.59 1.62
N LEU A 245 -2.37 18.99 0.88
CA LEU A 245 -1.07 18.55 1.36
C LEU A 245 -0.01 19.52 0.85
N GLU A 246 0.66 20.22 1.75
CA GLU A 246 1.77 21.11 1.43
C GLU A 246 3.10 20.49 1.85
N THR A 247 4.06 20.49 0.96
CA THR A 247 5.42 20.07 1.25
C THR A 247 6.34 21.28 1.23
N VAL A 248 7.03 21.53 2.36
CA VAL A 248 7.98 22.64 2.53
C VAL A 248 9.38 22.09 2.70
N GLU A 249 10.28 22.46 1.81
CA GLU A 249 11.64 21.96 1.81
C GLU A 249 12.60 22.92 2.51
N HIS A 250 13.49 22.35 3.30
CA HIS A 250 14.54 23.05 4.03
C HIS A 250 15.88 22.35 3.77
N VAL A 251 16.83 23.09 3.24
CA VAL A 251 18.17 22.56 2.94
C VAL A 251 19.19 23.23 3.83
N VAL A 252 19.86 22.46 4.69
CA VAL A 252 20.99 22.96 5.46
C VAL A 252 22.27 22.89 4.65
N LYS A 253 23.10 23.91 4.78
CA LYS A 253 24.42 23.94 4.13
C LYS A 253 25.31 22.86 4.70
N TYR A 254 26.08 22.23 3.86
CA TYR A 254 27.06 21.23 4.23
C TYR A 254 28.47 21.85 4.20
N ASP A 255 29.08 22.00 5.39
CA ASP A 255 30.45 22.50 5.49
C ASP A 255 31.45 21.41 5.11
N ILE A 256 32.13 21.59 3.96
CA ILE A 256 33.05 20.62 3.35
C ILE A 256 34.38 20.47 4.15
N ASN A 257 34.55 21.20 5.19
CA ASN A 257 35.85 21.26 5.91
C ASN A 257 36.33 19.99 6.63
N ILE A 258 35.66 18.85 6.43
CA ILE A 258 35.95 17.57 7.10
C ILE A 258 36.31 16.44 6.14
N CYS A 259 36.48 16.67 4.85
CA CYS A 259 36.94 15.65 3.90
C CYS A 259 38.35 15.88 3.42
N ASP A 260 39.21 14.90 3.71
CA ASP A 260 40.62 14.78 3.37
C ASP A 260 40.88 14.65 1.83
N ASP A 261 40.42 15.58 1.01
CA ASP A 261 40.87 15.68 -0.38
C ASP A 261 40.78 17.13 -0.92
N GLN A 262 41.92 17.65 -1.28
CA GLN A 262 42.28 19.03 -1.51
C GLN A 262 41.66 19.73 -2.75
N PHE A 263 40.62 19.23 -3.42
CA PHE A 263 40.18 19.81 -4.71
C PHE A 263 38.65 19.79 -4.99
N SER A 264 37.77 20.10 -4.04
CA SER A 264 36.37 20.26 -4.40
C SER A 264 35.78 21.54 -3.78
N PHE A 265 35.68 22.60 -4.60
CA PHE A 265 35.06 23.89 -4.24
C PHE A 265 33.52 23.89 -4.20
N PHE A 266 32.86 22.74 -4.49
CA PHE A 266 31.41 22.58 -4.47
C PHE A 266 31.04 21.32 -3.70
N ALA A 267 29.94 21.36 -2.93
CA ALA A 267 29.38 20.20 -2.31
C ALA A 267 29.04 19.15 -3.37
N LYS A 268 29.78 18.03 -3.39
CA LYS A 268 29.55 16.96 -4.32
C LYS A 268 28.34 16.16 -3.81
N GLU A 269 27.30 16.00 -4.63
CA GLU A 269 26.20 15.12 -4.29
C GLU A 269 26.70 13.72 -3.98
N ALA A 270 26.28 13.17 -2.82
CA ALA A 270 26.63 11.81 -2.42
C ALA A 270 25.96 10.78 -3.36
N GLN A 271 26.77 10.07 -4.13
CA GLN A 271 26.27 9.11 -5.11
C GLN A 271 26.18 7.69 -4.56
N THR A 272 27.08 7.31 -3.65
CA THR A 272 27.09 5.99 -3.03
C THR A 272 26.29 5.95 -1.72
N LEU A 273 25.81 4.76 -1.32
CA LEU A 273 25.12 4.58 -0.03
C LEU A 273 25.99 4.97 1.18
N ASN A 274 27.30 4.77 1.11
CA ASN A 274 28.23 5.13 2.18
C ASN A 274 28.44 6.65 2.25
N GLU A 275 28.59 7.32 1.11
CA GLU A 275 28.67 8.77 1.04
C GLU A 275 27.41 9.43 1.60
N ARG A 276 26.24 8.91 1.25
CA ARG A 276 24.95 9.38 1.77
C ARG A 276 24.84 9.24 3.28
N ARG A 277 25.27 8.10 3.84
CA ARG A 277 25.31 7.89 5.31
C ARG A 277 26.26 8.86 6.02
N ASN A 278 27.41 9.13 5.44
CA ASN A 278 28.39 10.08 6.01
C ASN A 278 27.86 11.51 5.93
N ALA A 279 27.29 11.93 4.81
CA ALA A 279 26.64 13.23 4.65
C ALA A 279 25.55 13.47 5.70
N ARG A 280 24.72 12.46 5.94
CA ARG A 280 23.65 12.49 6.96
C ARG A 280 24.21 12.62 8.38
N ARG A 281 25.30 11.93 8.70
CA ARG A 281 25.96 12.05 10.02
C ARG A 281 26.57 13.42 10.23
N ASN A 282 27.22 13.98 9.23
CA ASN A 282 27.92 15.25 9.33
C ASN A 282 26.98 16.44 9.40
N SER A 283 25.80 16.37 8.77
CA SER A 283 24.77 17.42 8.80
C SER A 283 23.75 17.25 9.93
N LEU A 284 23.89 16.24 10.80
CA LEU A 284 22.90 15.85 11.80
C LEU A 284 22.52 16.99 12.73
N SER A 285 23.51 17.66 13.32
CA SER A 285 23.27 18.72 14.29
C SER A 285 22.49 19.89 13.69
N ASP A 286 22.87 20.31 12.49
CA ASP A 286 22.24 21.47 11.81
C ASP A 286 20.79 21.13 11.36
N ARG A 287 20.57 19.91 10.86
CA ARG A 287 19.23 19.44 10.50
C ARG A 287 18.31 19.34 11.73
N CYS A 288 18.80 18.76 12.83
CA CYS A 288 18.02 18.65 14.07
C CYS A 288 17.74 20.01 14.70
N LYS A 289 18.69 20.95 14.65
CA LYS A 289 18.49 22.32 15.13
C LYS A 289 17.42 23.05 14.30
N LEU A 290 17.54 23.01 12.98
CA LEU A 290 16.54 23.64 12.10
C LEU A 290 15.13 23.04 12.32
N ALA A 291 15.04 21.71 12.49
CA ALA A 291 13.78 21.05 12.80
C ALA A 291 13.20 21.52 14.15
N ALA A 292 14.04 21.65 15.18
CA ALA A 292 13.61 22.17 16.49
C ALA A 292 13.14 23.63 16.40
N ASP A 293 13.83 24.48 15.62
CA ASP A 293 13.43 25.87 15.39
C ASP A 293 12.06 25.96 14.68
N ILE A 294 11.79 25.10 13.70
CA ILE A 294 10.48 25.02 13.00
C ILE A 294 9.38 24.62 14.00
N VAL A 295 9.60 23.60 14.82
CA VAL A 295 8.63 23.17 15.84
C VAL A 295 8.39 24.28 16.87
N ALA A 296 9.45 24.95 17.33
CA ALA A 296 9.37 26.03 18.30
C ALA A 296 8.61 27.29 17.77
N ALA A 297 8.56 27.47 16.46
CA ALA A 297 7.79 28.57 15.84
C ALA A 297 6.27 28.41 16.00
N GLN A 298 5.78 27.20 16.29
CA GLN A 298 4.36 26.88 16.48
C GLN A 298 4.17 26.02 17.75
N PRO A 299 4.37 26.60 18.94
CA PRO A 299 4.45 25.83 20.19
C PRO A 299 3.12 25.24 20.65
N ASP A 300 2.00 25.74 20.16
CA ASP A 300 0.66 25.27 20.50
C ASP A 300 0.18 24.12 19.61
N GLU A 301 0.88 23.85 18.53
CA GLU A 301 0.51 22.82 17.57
C GLU A 301 1.08 21.45 17.95
N GLN A 302 0.40 20.40 17.51
CA GLN A 302 0.88 19.03 17.63
C GLN A 302 1.81 18.69 16.46
N TRP A 303 2.98 18.10 16.75
CA TRP A 303 3.99 17.78 15.75
C TRP A 303 4.38 16.32 15.75
N LEU A 304 4.44 15.73 14.56
CA LEU A 304 4.97 14.41 14.31
C LEU A 304 6.35 14.54 13.65
N ILE A 305 7.40 14.14 14.37
CA ILE A 305 8.79 14.31 13.95
C ILE A 305 9.35 12.95 13.55
N TRP A 306 9.60 12.78 12.25
CA TRP A 306 10.16 11.59 11.68
C TRP A 306 11.67 11.70 11.54
N CYS A 307 12.41 10.70 12.02
CA CYS A 307 13.85 10.56 11.84
C CYS A 307 14.19 9.18 11.31
N ASP A 308 15.42 8.98 10.85
CA ASP A 308 15.89 7.68 10.34
C ASP A 308 17.01 7.10 11.22
N LEU A 309 17.91 7.96 11.72
CA LEU A 309 19.00 7.55 12.58
C LEU A 309 18.64 7.66 14.08
N ASN A 310 19.21 6.77 14.91
CA ASN A 310 19.04 6.87 16.37
C ASN A 310 19.61 8.18 16.92
N ALA A 311 20.75 8.61 16.38
CA ALA A 311 21.38 9.88 16.79
C ALA A 311 20.52 11.11 16.45
N GLU A 312 19.73 11.07 15.34
CA GLU A 312 18.74 12.12 15.04
C GLU A 312 17.64 12.13 16.10
N SER A 313 17.12 10.95 16.46
CA SER A 313 16.07 10.81 17.46
C SER A 313 16.50 11.35 18.82
N GLU A 314 17.71 11.00 19.26
CA GLU A 314 18.30 11.46 20.52
C GLU A 314 18.52 12.98 20.54
N GLU A 315 19.05 13.54 19.45
CA GLU A 315 19.33 14.98 19.36
C GLU A 315 18.02 15.79 19.28
N LEU A 316 17.03 15.33 18.52
CA LEU A 316 15.71 15.97 18.44
C LEU A 316 15.01 15.97 19.80
N THR A 317 15.07 14.85 20.53
CA THR A 317 14.47 14.74 21.86
C THR A 317 15.17 15.68 22.87
N ARG A 318 16.47 15.89 22.70
CA ARG A 318 17.23 16.84 23.53
C ARG A 318 16.89 18.30 23.23
N LEU A 319 16.66 18.64 21.94
CA LEU A 319 16.43 20.01 21.49
C LEU A 319 14.96 20.45 21.65
N ILE A 320 14.00 19.53 21.51
CA ILE A 320 12.57 19.83 21.58
C ILE A 320 12.07 19.48 22.99
N GLU A 321 11.89 20.49 23.80
CA GLU A 321 11.41 20.32 25.17
C GLU A 321 10.02 19.64 25.19
N ASN A 322 9.79 18.75 26.16
CA ASN A 322 8.56 17.96 26.32
C ASN A 322 8.24 17.03 25.13
N SER A 323 9.20 16.74 24.27
CA SER A 323 9.03 15.72 23.25
C SER A 323 9.06 14.30 23.83
N VAL A 324 8.29 13.41 23.24
CA VAL A 324 8.24 11.98 23.58
C VAL A 324 8.90 11.20 22.46
N GLU A 325 9.97 10.47 22.80
CA GLU A 325 10.64 9.57 21.85
C GLU A 325 10.04 8.15 21.91
N ILE A 326 9.93 7.50 20.75
CA ILE A 326 9.61 6.08 20.65
C ILE A 326 10.68 5.37 19.83
N ARG A 327 11.35 4.40 20.48
CA ARG A 327 12.43 3.59 19.91
C ARG A 327 11.96 2.16 19.59
N GLY A 328 12.65 1.51 18.66
CA GLY A 328 12.44 0.09 18.38
C GLY A 328 12.64 -0.82 19.60
N SER A 329 13.59 -0.49 20.47
CA SER A 329 13.95 -1.24 21.68
C SER A 329 13.03 -1.01 22.88
N ASP A 330 12.11 -0.04 22.83
CA ASP A 330 11.22 0.25 23.96
C ASP A 330 10.28 -0.93 24.25
N ASN A 331 9.84 -1.05 25.50
CA ASN A 331 8.87 -2.04 25.90
C ASN A 331 7.55 -1.88 25.10
N PRO A 332 6.92 -2.96 24.62
CA PRO A 332 5.68 -2.87 23.87
C PRO A 332 4.53 -2.13 24.58
N SER A 333 4.41 -2.23 25.91
CA SER A 333 3.41 -1.51 26.69
C SER A 333 3.64 -0.01 26.69
N ASP A 334 4.89 0.42 26.88
CA ASP A 334 5.28 1.83 26.92
C ASP A 334 5.11 2.48 25.53
N LYS A 335 5.46 1.74 24.46
CA LYS A 335 5.17 2.16 23.09
C LYS A 335 3.69 2.41 22.87
N ALA A 336 2.86 1.45 23.28
CA ALA A 336 1.41 1.54 23.11
C ALA A 336 0.82 2.73 23.87
N GLU A 337 1.29 2.99 25.08
CA GLU A 337 0.88 4.13 25.90
C GLU A 337 1.25 5.46 25.24
N ARG A 338 2.50 5.63 24.83
CA ARG A 338 3.00 6.86 24.19
C ARG A 338 2.31 7.13 22.85
N LEU A 339 2.13 6.08 22.01
CA LEU A 339 1.38 6.18 20.74
C LEU A 339 -0.08 6.57 20.98
N ASN A 340 -0.72 5.99 21.99
CA ASN A 340 -2.07 6.36 22.37
C ASN A 340 -2.13 7.80 22.91
N GLY A 341 -1.14 8.21 23.73
CA GLY A 341 -1.01 9.58 24.22
C GLY A 341 -0.97 10.60 23.09
N PHE A 342 -0.25 10.31 22.00
CA PHE A 342 -0.22 11.15 20.82
C PHE A 342 -1.58 11.15 20.09
N THR A 343 -2.22 10.01 19.99
CA THR A 343 -3.53 9.88 19.33
C THR A 343 -4.63 10.70 20.03
N VAL A 344 -4.61 10.76 21.36
CA VAL A 344 -5.61 11.51 22.15
C VAL A 344 -5.18 12.95 22.46
N GLY A 345 -4.02 13.39 21.93
CA GLY A 345 -3.52 14.77 22.10
C GLY A 345 -2.79 15.07 23.40
N ASN A 346 -2.55 14.07 24.27
CA ASN A 346 -1.79 14.24 25.51
C ASN A 346 -0.28 14.40 25.28
N VAL A 347 0.24 13.85 24.17
CA VAL A 347 1.62 14.04 23.71
C VAL A 347 1.56 15.04 22.56
N ARG A 348 2.25 16.18 22.75
CA ARG A 348 2.26 17.25 21.75
C ARG A 348 3.34 17.00 20.68
N TYR A 349 4.52 16.59 21.07
CA TYR A 349 5.65 16.36 20.17
C TYR A 349 6.07 14.90 20.23
N LEU A 350 5.92 14.20 19.12
CA LEU A 350 6.30 12.79 19.01
C LEU A 350 7.49 12.63 18.06
N VAL A 351 8.60 12.10 18.57
CA VAL A 351 9.79 11.76 17.78
C VAL A 351 9.85 10.25 17.59
N THR A 352 9.86 9.79 16.35
CA THR A 352 9.93 8.36 16.05
C THR A 352 10.41 8.12 14.61
N LYS A 353 10.51 6.85 14.21
CA LYS A 353 10.92 6.45 12.87
C LYS A 353 9.74 5.92 12.05
N PRO A 354 9.71 6.15 10.72
CA PRO A 354 8.73 5.54 9.85
C PRO A 354 8.69 4.00 9.95
N SER A 355 9.83 3.36 10.16
CA SER A 355 9.92 1.91 10.37
C SER A 355 9.26 1.41 11.66
N ILE A 356 9.06 2.28 12.66
CA ILE A 356 8.46 1.92 13.97
C ILE A 356 6.97 2.25 13.98
N ALA A 357 6.59 3.45 13.55
CA ALA A 357 5.23 3.98 13.68
C ALA A 357 4.60 4.40 12.34
N GLY A 358 5.28 4.14 11.23
CA GLY A 358 4.78 4.43 9.88
C GLY A 358 3.66 3.50 9.40
N TRP A 359 3.29 2.48 10.17
CA TRP A 359 2.30 1.47 9.79
C TRP A 359 1.09 1.47 10.73
N GLY A 360 -0.11 1.36 10.17
CA GLY A 360 -1.36 1.06 10.88
C GLY A 360 -1.99 2.15 11.73
N LEU A 361 -1.25 3.12 12.24
CA LEU A 361 -1.75 4.13 13.20
C LEU A 361 -2.57 5.25 12.52
N ASN A 362 -3.47 5.86 13.29
CA ASN A 362 -4.40 6.90 12.84
C ASN A 362 -4.19 8.19 13.65
N TRP A 363 -3.65 9.23 13.00
CA TRP A 363 -3.30 10.50 13.65
C TRP A 363 -3.88 11.72 12.92
N GLN A 364 -5.19 11.67 12.62
CA GLN A 364 -5.91 12.80 12.00
C GLN A 364 -5.98 14.04 12.92
N ASN A 365 -5.65 13.87 14.20
CA ASN A 365 -5.51 14.96 15.17
C ASN A 365 -4.26 15.81 14.94
N CYS A 366 -3.27 15.30 14.22
CA CYS A 366 -2.04 16.00 13.86
C CYS A 366 -2.07 16.39 12.37
N HIS A 367 -1.60 17.60 12.05
CA HIS A 367 -1.52 18.10 10.69
C HIS A 367 -0.17 18.71 10.34
N ASN A 368 0.76 18.73 11.30
CA ASN A 368 2.14 19.17 11.10
C ASN A 368 3.11 18.00 11.22
N MET A 369 3.90 17.79 10.19
CA MET A 369 4.93 16.76 10.16
C MET A 369 6.27 17.32 9.74
N ILE A 370 7.35 16.75 10.27
CA ILE A 370 8.69 17.06 9.83
C ILE A 370 9.51 15.80 9.66
N PHE A 371 10.20 15.67 8.54
CA PHE A 371 11.17 14.61 8.26
C PHE A 371 12.58 15.19 8.40
N VAL A 372 13.36 14.63 9.29
CA VAL A 372 14.76 15.01 9.50
C VAL A 372 15.66 13.98 8.83
N GLY A 373 16.05 14.32 7.59
CA GLY A 373 16.64 13.36 6.66
C GLY A 373 15.62 12.45 5.99
N LEU A 374 15.98 11.92 4.83
CA LEU A 374 15.13 11.03 4.05
C LEU A 374 15.80 9.68 3.86
N SER A 375 15.05 8.60 4.00
CA SER A 375 15.47 7.29 3.50
C SER A 375 15.20 7.22 1.98
N ASP A 376 15.87 6.31 1.27
CA ASP A 376 15.63 6.08 -0.18
C ASP A 376 14.25 5.41 -0.48
N SER A 377 13.43 5.19 0.56
CA SER A 377 12.13 4.52 0.43
C SER A 377 10.97 5.52 0.34
N TYR A 378 10.51 5.77 -0.87
CA TYR A 378 9.27 6.51 -1.11
C TYR A 378 8.07 5.92 -0.35
N GLU A 379 7.93 4.60 -0.37
CA GLU A 379 6.82 3.92 0.31
C GLU A 379 6.78 4.21 1.81
N MET A 380 7.93 4.17 2.49
CA MET A 380 7.98 4.49 3.93
C MET A 380 7.58 5.95 4.20
N MET A 381 8.05 6.88 3.36
CA MET A 381 7.66 8.30 3.45
C MET A 381 6.15 8.46 3.20
N TYR A 382 5.64 7.86 2.13
CA TYR A 382 4.22 7.90 1.79
C TYR A 382 3.36 7.35 2.94
N GLN A 383 3.66 6.16 3.46
CA GLN A 383 2.95 5.57 4.58
C GLN A 383 3.00 6.44 5.85
N ALA A 384 4.14 7.08 6.12
CA ALA A 384 4.31 7.99 7.25
C ALA A 384 3.42 9.25 7.10
N ILE A 385 3.38 9.87 5.92
CA ILE A 385 2.50 11.01 5.62
C ILE A 385 1.03 10.62 5.79
N ARG A 386 0.66 9.42 5.32
CA ARG A 386 -0.71 8.89 5.40
C ARG A 386 -1.16 8.53 6.83
N ARG A 387 -0.31 8.72 7.86
CA ARG A 387 -0.78 8.65 9.26
C ARG A 387 -1.63 9.86 9.64
N CYS A 388 -1.30 11.03 9.13
CA CYS A 388 -2.03 12.29 9.38
C CYS A 388 -2.91 12.70 8.19
N TRP A 389 -2.42 12.56 6.96
CA TRP A 389 -3.14 12.92 5.73
C TRP A 389 -4.01 11.75 5.23
N ARG A 390 -5.18 11.62 5.82
CA ARG A 390 -6.09 10.49 5.57
C ARG A 390 -7.54 10.85 5.80
N PHE A 391 -8.45 9.95 5.49
CA PHE A 391 -9.89 10.12 5.76
C PHE A 391 -10.14 10.59 7.20
N GLY A 392 -10.94 11.63 7.34
CA GLY A 392 -11.24 12.27 8.64
C GLY A 392 -10.32 13.44 9.01
N GLN A 393 -9.23 13.70 8.27
CA GLN A 393 -8.44 14.92 8.41
C GLN A 393 -9.25 16.11 7.87
N LYS A 394 -9.29 17.20 8.64
CA LYS A 394 -10.07 18.39 8.31
C LYS A 394 -9.19 19.61 8.04
N GLN A 395 -7.92 19.55 8.41
CA GLN A 395 -6.99 20.65 8.28
C GLN A 395 -6.00 20.37 7.14
N LYS A 396 -5.48 21.43 6.53
CA LYS A 396 -4.34 21.36 5.62
C LYS A 396 -3.19 20.68 6.34
N VAL A 397 -2.59 19.68 5.71
CA VAL A 397 -1.44 18.97 6.28
C VAL A 397 -0.17 19.57 5.71
N THR A 398 0.75 19.99 6.58
CA THR A 398 2.05 20.53 6.20
C THR A 398 3.14 19.53 6.55
N VAL A 399 3.95 19.20 5.55
CA VAL A 399 5.10 18.30 5.66
C VAL A 399 6.38 19.07 5.43
N HIS A 400 7.17 19.27 6.47
CA HIS A 400 8.49 19.87 6.36
C HIS A 400 9.53 18.76 6.10
N ILE A 401 10.38 18.98 5.11
CA ILE A 401 11.48 18.05 4.77
C ILE A 401 12.80 18.79 5.00
N VAL A 402 13.55 18.35 5.99
CA VAL A 402 14.86 18.93 6.33
C VAL A 402 15.97 18.00 5.87
N THR A 403 16.70 18.44 4.85
CA THR A 403 17.82 17.68 4.26
C THR A 403 19.09 18.53 4.23
N SER A 404 20.22 17.92 3.89
CA SER A 404 21.47 18.65 3.58
C SER A 404 21.68 18.74 2.07
N GLU A 405 22.51 19.69 1.62
CA GLU A 405 22.89 19.81 0.20
C GLU A 405 23.44 18.49 -0.39
N ALA A 406 24.09 17.66 0.43
CA ALA A 406 24.62 16.37 0.00
C ALA A 406 23.55 15.26 -0.19
N GLU A 407 22.31 15.48 0.26
CA GLU A 407 21.20 14.53 0.14
C GLU A 407 20.31 14.78 -1.11
N GLY A 408 20.69 15.71 -1.99
CA GLY A 408 19.91 16.07 -3.19
C GLY A 408 19.54 14.87 -4.06
N ALA A 409 20.46 13.91 -4.24
CA ALA A 409 20.20 12.68 -5.00
C ALA A 409 19.13 11.77 -4.36
N VAL A 410 19.03 11.73 -3.03
CA VAL A 410 18.00 10.95 -2.31
C VAL A 410 16.63 11.55 -2.60
N LYS A 411 16.53 12.89 -2.48
CA LYS A 411 15.30 13.61 -2.75
C LYS A 411 14.83 13.44 -4.19
N GLN A 412 15.71 13.68 -5.17
CA GLN A 412 15.38 13.47 -6.59
C GLN A 412 14.88 12.05 -6.87
N ASN A 413 15.46 11.05 -6.21
CA ASN A 413 15.01 9.66 -6.33
C ASN A 413 13.61 9.45 -5.74
N ILE A 414 13.30 10.07 -4.60
CA ILE A 414 11.97 10.02 -3.98
C ILE A 414 10.94 10.71 -4.86
N ASP A 415 11.20 11.93 -5.34
CA ASP A 415 10.31 12.69 -6.22
C ASP A 415 10.01 11.93 -7.52
N ARG A 416 11.05 11.28 -8.08
CA ARG A 416 10.88 10.42 -9.26
C ARG A 416 9.97 9.23 -8.96
N LYS A 417 10.18 8.53 -7.84
CA LYS A 417 9.37 7.39 -7.43
C LYS A 417 7.93 7.80 -7.10
N GLU A 418 7.73 8.95 -6.48
CA GLU A 418 6.41 9.51 -6.20
C GLU A 418 5.61 9.74 -7.48
N LYS A 419 6.20 10.43 -8.45
CA LYS A 419 5.57 10.67 -9.75
C LYS A 419 5.27 9.37 -10.47
N GLN A 420 6.18 8.41 -10.43
CA GLN A 420 6.00 7.09 -11.03
C GLN A 420 4.86 6.33 -10.36
N ALA A 421 4.84 6.26 -9.03
CA ALA A 421 3.78 5.57 -8.28
C ALA A 421 2.40 6.21 -8.49
N ALA A 422 2.32 7.54 -8.47
CA ALA A 422 1.09 8.27 -8.76
C ALA A 422 0.58 8.01 -10.19
N PHE A 423 1.48 8.06 -11.18
CA PHE A 423 1.14 7.74 -12.57
C PHE A 423 0.66 6.29 -12.71
N MET A 424 1.38 5.33 -12.10
CA MET A 424 1.00 3.91 -12.16
C MET A 424 -0.37 3.65 -11.53
N THR A 425 -0.64 4.25 -10.37
CA THR A 425 -1.95 4.13 -9.70
C THR A 425 -3.07 4.74 -10.56
N ALA A 426 -2.87 5.92 -11.12
CA ALA A 426 -3.84 6.56 -11.99
C ALA A 426 -4.15 5.73 -13.25
N GLU A 427 -3.12 5.14 -13.87
CA GLU A 427 -3.32 4.25 -15.03
C GLU A 427 -4.02 2.96 -14.63
N MET A 428 -3.68 2.34 -13.48
CA MET A 428 -4.41 1.18 -12.98
C MET A 428 -5.89 1.49 -12.77
N VAL A 429 -6.25 2.57 -12.06
CA VAL A 429 -7.64 3.00 -11.84
C VAL A 429 -8.34 3.24 -13.16
N LYS A 430 -7.74 4.04 -14.04
CA LYS A 430 -8.32 4.40 -15.34
C LYS A 430 -8.67 3.18 -16.19
N HIS A 431 -7.78 2.21 -16.28
CA HIS A 431 -7.97 1.04 -17.13
C HIS A 431 -8.83 -0.06 -16.50
N THR A 432 -8.90 -0.12 -15.17
CA THR A 432 -9.72 -1.13 -14.48
C THR A 432 -11.12 -0.64 -14.12
N LYS A 433 -11.35 0.67 -14.07
CA LYS A 433 -12.59 1.30 -13.61
C LYS A 433 -13.85 0.71 -14.24
N ASP A 434 -13.97 0.75 -15.55
CA ASP A 434 -15.18 0.32 -16.27
C ASP A 434 -15.48 -1.19 -16.06
N ILE A 435 -14.42 -1.99 -15.92
CA ILE A 435 -14.52 -3.44 -15.71
C ILE A 435 -14.98 -3.70 -14.29
N LEU A 436 -14.35 -3.07 -13.31
CA LEU A 436 -14.67 -3.22 -11.90
C LEU A 436 -16.05 -2.67 -11.55
N GLU A 437 -16.43 -1.51 -12.11
CA GLU A 437 -17.77 -0.95 -11.91
C GLU A 437 -18.85 -1.93 -12.40
N ARG A 438 -18.67 -2.53 -13.58
CA ARG A 438 -19.59 -3.56 -14.11
C ARG A 438 -19.60 -4.80 -13.21
N ASP A 439 -18.44 -5.32 -12.83
CA ASP A 439 -18.33 -6.60 -12.12
C ASP A 439 -18.77 -6.49 -10.66
N ILE A 440 -18.52 -5.34 -10.01
CA ILE A 440 -18.84 -5.10 -8.59
C ILE A 440 -20.29 -4.62 -8.45
N ARG A 441 -20.73 -3.66 -9.26
CA ARG A 441 -22.07 -3.07 -9.15
C ARG A 441 -23.12 -3.82 -9.99
N GLY A 442 -22.71 -4.75 -10.87
CA GLY A 442 -23.61 -5.41 -11.80
C GLY A 442 -24.24 -4.46 -12.82
N THR A 443 -23.64 -3.29 -13.06
CA THR A 443 -24.11 -2.35 -14.07
C THR A 443 -23.81 -2.89 -15.46
N VAL A 444 -24.83 -3.30 -16.17
CA VAL A 444 -24.71 -3.64 -17.58
C VAL A 444 -24.51 -2.34 -18.34
N LYS A 445 -23.34 -2.17 -18.94
CA LYS A 445 -23.13 -1.09 -19.90
C LYS A 445 -24.17 -1.27 -21.01
N ILE A 446 -25.15 -0.38 -21.10
CA ILE A 446 -26.07 -0.37 -22.20
C ILE A 446 -25.24 -0.01 -23.45
N THR A 447 -24.84 -1.00 -24.20
CA THR A 447 -24.27 -0.80 -25.52
C THR A 447 -25.40 -0.21 -26.35
N ILE A 448 -25.34 1.10 -26.61
CA ILE A 448 -26.18 1.71 -27.62
C ILE A 448 -25.85 0.95 -28.92
N PRO A 449 -26.79 0.24 -29.53
CA PRO A 449 -26.50 -0.46 -30.75
C PRO A 449 -25.96 0.55 -31.75
N TYR A 450 -24.80 0.26 -32.31
CA TYR A 450 -24.22 1.08 -33.38
C TYR A 450 -25.23 1.08 -34.52
N ASN A 451 -25.89 2.20 -34.75
CA ASN A 451 -26.77 2.42 -35.84
C ASN A 451 -25.96 3.11 -36.96
N PRO A 452 -25.47 2.36 -37.96
CA PRO A 452 -24.63 2.96 -39.00
C PRO A 452 -25.47 3.98 -39.76
N GLN A 453 -25.05 5.25 -39.72
CA GLN A 453 -25.69 6.32 -40.51
C GLN A 453 -25.38 6.22 -42.01
N VAL A 454 -24.51 5.30 -42.38
CA VAL A 454 -24.14 5.04 -43.78
C VAL A 454 -24.27 3.54 -44.03
N GLU A 455 -25.06 3.17 -45.04
CA GLU A 455 -25.18 1.77 -45.49
C GLU A 455 -23.78 1.23 -45.88
N MET A 456 -23.44 0.07 -45.31
CA MET A 456 -22.14 -0.56 -45.59
C MET A 456 -22.18 -1.09 -47.02
N THR A 457 -21.54 -0.37 -47.96
CA THR A 457 -21.38 -0.85 -49.32
C THR A 457 -20.34 -1.96 -49.38
N ILE A 458 -20.77 -3.16 -49.71
CA ILE A 458 -19.88 -4.31 -49.97
C ILE A 458 -18.91 -3.92 -51.09
N PRO A 459 -17.59 -3.99 -50.83
CA PRO A 459 -16.59 -3.68 -51.85
C PRO A 459 -16.79 -4.49 -53.12
N LYS A 460 -16.54 -3.91 -54.30
CA LYS A 460 -16.78 -4.55 -55.61
C LYS A 460 -16.07 -5.91 -55.76
N TRP A 461 -14.97 -6.13 -55.10
CA TRP A 461 -14.21 -7.38 -55.13
C TRP A 461 -14.85 -8.52 -54.31
N LEU A 462 -15.79 -8.21 -53.42
CA LEU A 462 -16.57 -9.17 -52.64
C LEU A 462 -17.93 -9.50 -53.33
N ARG A 463 -18.25 -8.83 -54.45
CA ARG A 463 -19.51 -9.04 -55.20
C ARG A 463 -19.38 -10.02 -56.38
N SER A 464 -18.17 -10.52 -56.63
CA SER A 464 -17.99 -11.54 -57.66
C SER A 464 -18.12 -12.90 -57.01
N GLU A 465 -19.27 -13.53 -57.27
CA GLU A 465 -19.65 -14.92 -57.12
C GLU A 465 -20.92 -15.09 -56.28
N MET A 466 -22.01 -14.66 -56.85
CA MET A 466 -23.31 -15.29 -56.76
C MET A 466 -23.88 -15.49 -58.17
#